data_8269ed345629a3d90109b79e5be401b6
#
_entry.id   8269ed345629a3d90109b79e5be401b6
#
_cell.length_a   1.000
_cell.length_b   1.000
_cell.length_c   1.000
_cell.angle_alpha   90.00
_cell.angle_beta   90.00
_cell.angle_gamma   90.00
#
_symmetry.space_group_name_H-M   'P 1'
#
loop_
_entity.id
_entity.type
_entity.pdbx_description
1 polymer ?
#
loop_
_entity_poly.entity_id
_entity_poly.type
_entity_poly.pdbx_seq_one_letter_code
_entity_poly.pdbx_strand_id
1 'polypeptide(L)'
;MRRKKICFVVAIAGTAQSFLRDHIKALHEDYDVYLAGNIKDVKELEMLDITSWKRINVERPISLSNDLKAVFQLSSYFRKMKFDAVHSVTPKAGLVCALAGFIARVPIRIHIFTGQVWATRRGAMRFILKSLDRLIAKLNTHI
;
A
#
# COMPACT_ATOMS: atom_id res chain seq x y z
N MET A 1 -10.37 23.42 -10.23
CA MET A 1 -9.28 22.42 -10.32
C MET A 1 -9.61 21.23 -9.41
N ARG A 2 -9.52 20.01 -9.92
CA ARG A 2 -9.75 18.80 -9.13
C ARG A 2 -8.67 18.62 -8.08
N ARG A 3 -9.03 18.38 -6.80
CA ARG A 3 -8.04 17.96 -5.80
C ARG A 3 -7.42 16.63 -6.23
N LYS A 4 -6.12 16.52 -6.08
CA LYS A 4 -5.41 15.28 -6.38
C LYS A 4 -5.70 14.25 -5.30
N LYS A 5 -5.76 12.98 -5.69
CA LYS A 5 -6.11 11.85 -4.83
C LYS A 5 -4.89 10.99 -4.55
N ILE A 6 -4.65 10.72 -3.29
CA ILE A 6 -3.57 9.85 -2.82
C ILE A 6 -4.18 8.69 -2.05
N CYS A 7 -3.77 7.46 -2.34
CA CYS A 7 -4.18 6.27 -1.60
C CYS A 7 -2.99 5.66 -0.87
N PHE A 8 -3.08 5.58 0.44
CA PHE A 8 -2.15 4.78 1.25
C PHE A 8 -2.62 3.33 1.32
N VAL A 9 -1.71 2.39 1.15
CA VAL A 9 -1.98 0.95 1.22
C VAL A 9 -1.18 0.34 2.36
N VAL A 10 -1.89 -0.26 3.31
CA VAL A 10 -1.32 -0.88 4.51
C VAL A 10 -1.88 -2.28 4.71
N ALA A 11 -1.11 -3.16 5.34
CA ALA A 11 -1.61 -4.48 5.69
C ALA A 11 -2.65 -4.44 6.83
N ILE A 12 -2.42 -3.57 7.81
CA ILE A 12 -3.31 -3.36 8.96
C ILE A 12 -3.43 -1.86 9.28
N ALA A 13 -4.55 -1.46 9.85
CA ALA A 13 -4.79 -0.06 10.23
C ALA A 13 -3.76 0.49 11.22
N GLY A 14 -3.25 -0.33 12.14
CA GLY A 14 -2.21 0.05 13.10
C GLY A 14 -0.92 0.58 12.44
N THR A 15 -0.58 0.10 11.25
CA THR A 15 0.55 0.63 10.49
C THR A 15 0.33 2.08 10.08
N ALA A 16 -0.88 2.42 9.63
CA ALA A 16 -1.24 3.78 9.28
C ALA A 16 -1.21 4.70 10.50
N GLN A 17 -1.73 4.23 11.63
CA GLN A 17 -1.73 5.01 12.88
C GLN A 17 -0.31 5.28 13.40
N SER A 18 0.59 4.28 13.33
CA SER A 18 1.93 4.38 13.88
C SER A 18 2.93 5.11 12.98
N PHE A 19 2.83 4.94 11.66
CA PHE A 19 3.85 5.45 10.72
C PHE A 19 3.35 6.55 9.80
N LEU A 20 2.05 6.65 9.54
CA LEU A 20 1.50 7.52 8.51
C LEU A 20 0.62 8.64 9.03
N ARG A 21 0.32 8.67 10.33
CA ARG A 21 -0.62 9.64 10.90
C ARG A 21 -0.26 11.08 10.55
N ASP A 22 0.97 11.48 10.81
CA ASP A 22 1.40 12.86 10.55
C ASP A 22 1.51 13.17 9.06
N HIS A 23 1.91 12.18 8.25
CA HIS A 23 1.93 12.31 6.80
C HIS A 23 0.51 12.48 6.23
N ILE A 24 -0.44 11.67 6.70
CA ILE A 24 -1.83 11.76 6.29
C ILE A 24 -2.40 13.13 6.67
N LYS A 25 -2.18 13.58 7.90
CA LYS A 25 -2.62 14.88 8.38
C LYS A 25 -2.10 16.02 7.52
N ALA A 26 -0.79 16.05 7.26
CA ALA A 26 -0.17 17.08 6.44
C ALA A 26 -0.69 17.07 4.98
N LEU A 27 -0.84 15.87 4.39
CA LEU A 27 -1.33 15.74 3.03
C LEU A 27 -2.81 16.06 2.89
N HIS A 28 -3.62 15.83 3.92
CA HIS A 28 -5.06 16.09 3.88
C HIS A 28 -5.40 17.59 3.70
N GLU A 29 -4.48 18.48 4.01
CA GLU A 29 -4.66 19.91 3.79
C GLU A 29 -4.83 20.23 2.29
N ASP A 30 -4.03 19.58 1.41
CA ASP A 30 -3.99 19.87 -0.02
C ASP A 30 -4.55 18.75 -0.92
N TYR A 31 -4.67 17.52 -0.40
CA TYR A 31 -5.05 16.33 -1.17
C TYR A 31 -6.24 15.61 -0.56
N ASP A 32 -6.98 14.89 -1.40
CA ASP A 32 -7.94 13.90 -0.93
C ASP A 32 -7.18 12.62 -0.58
N VAL A 33 -7.12 12.27 0.69
CA VAL A 33 -6.36 11.13 1.21
C VAL A 33 -7.27 9.93 1.45
N TYR A 34 -6.88 8.80 0.90
CA TYR A 34 -7.59 7.53 0.99
C TYR A 34 -6.71 6.47 1.65
N LEU A 35 -7.33 5.51 2.30
CA LEU A 35 -6.64 4.37 2.90
C LEU A 35 -7.22 3.05 2.37
N ALA A 36 -6.38 2.12 1.99
CA ALA A 36 -6.77 0.76 1.62
C ALA A 36 -5.97 -0.25 2.43
N GLY A 37 -6.62 -1.29 2.91
CA GLY A 37 -5.96 -2.33 3.71
C GLY A 37 -6.94 -3.25 4.41
N ASN A 38 -6.42 -4.16 5.22
CA ASN A 38 -7.21 -5.06 6.03
C ASN A 38 -7.72 -4.34 7.29
N ILE A 39 -8.72 -3.49 7.08
CA ILE A 39 -9.38 -2.69 8.11
C ILE A 39 -10.62 -3.46 8.55
N LYS A 40 -10.70 -3.77 9.84
CA LYS A 40 -11.80 -4.56 10.41
C LYS A 40 -12.94 -3.70 10.94
N ASP A 41 -12.60 -2.58 11.57
CA ASP A 41 -13.55 -1.67 12.19
C ASP A 41 -13.21 -0.20 11.81
N VAL A 42 -14.24 0.59 11.59
CA VAL A 42 -14.13 2.04 11.35
C VAL A 42 -13.43 2.76 12.50
N LYS A 43 -13.61 2.27 13.73
CA LYS A 43 -12.95 2.81 14.92
C LYS A 43 -11.42 2.81 14.83
N GLU A 44 -10.85 1.87 14.06
CA GLU A 44 -9.41 1.84 13.80
C GLU A 44 -8.92 3.08 13.02
N LEU A 45 -9.81 3.85 12.42
CA LEU A 45 -9.52 4.99 11.56
C LEU A 45 -9.85 6.35 12.19
N GLU A 46 -10.45 6.37 13.39
CA GLU A 46 -10.94 7.62 14.03
C GLU A 46 -9.87 8.69 14.23
N MET A 47 -8.60 8.30 14.32
CA MET A 47 -7.48 9.22 14.53
C MET A 47 -6.78 9.64 13.23
N LEU A 48 -7.31 9.26 12.07
CA LEU A 48 -6.72 9.53 10.77
C LEU A 48 -7.59 10.50 9.97
N ASP A 49 -6.98 11.56 9.48
CA ASP A 49 -7.63 12.57 8.63
C ASP A 49 -7.72 12.06 7.19
N ILE A 50 -8.59 11.09 6.95
CA ILE A 50 -8.81 10.49 5.63
C ILE A 50 -10.16 10.86 5.03
N THR A 51 -10.21 10.99 3.71
CA THR A 51 -11.44 11.27 2.96
C THR A 51 -12.34 10.03 2.90
N SER A 52 -11.75 8.87 2.66
CA SER A 52 -12.46 7.59 2.62
C SER A 52 -11.48 6.42 2.70
N TRP A 53 -12.01 5.22 2.83
CA TRP A 53 -11.21 4.00 2.94
C TRP A 53 -11.85 2.84 2.18
N LYS A 54 -11.02 1.84 1.88
CA LYS A 54 -11.43 0.59 1.22
C LYS A 54 -10.85 -0.62 1.93
N ARG A 55 -11.69 -1.55 2.31
CA ARG A 55 -11.22 -2.83 2.82
C ARG A 55 -10.66 -3.68 1.68
N ILE A 56 -9.40 -4.05 1.82
CA ILE A 56 -8.69 -5.00 0.96
C ILE A 56 -8.06 -6.05 1.88
N ASN A 57 -8.30 -7.31 1.61
CA ASN A 57 -7.76 -8.38 2.44
C ASN A 57 -6.29 -8.64 2.10
N VAL A 58 -5.41 -7.85 2.68
CA VAL A 58 -3.94 -8.02 2.59
C VAL A 58 -3.49 -8.79 3.83
N GLU A 59 -3.31 -10.09 3.70
CA GLU A 59 -2.88 -10.94 4.81
C GLU A 59 -1.34 -10.93 4.94
N ARG A 60 -0.83 -11.06 6.18
CA ARG A 60 0.62 -11.16 6.42
C ARG A 60 1.24 -12.44 5.87
N PRO A 61 0.62 -13.64 6.01
CA PRO A 61 1.12 -14.85 5.41
C PRO A 61 1.10 -14.77 3.88
N ILE A 62 2.07 -15.39 3.23
CA ILE A 62 2.10 -15.51 1.78
C ILE A 62 1.00 -16.48 1.36
N SER A 63 0.04 -15.98 0.60
CA SER A 63 -1.04 -16.76 0.01
C SER A 63 -1.25 -16.30 -1.42
N LEU A 64 -0.76 -17.06 -2.39
CA LEU A 64 -0.81 -16.67 -3.80
C LEU A 64 -2.22 -16.35 -4.29
N SER A 65 -3.22 -17.13 -3.89
CA SER A 65 -4.62 -16.91 -4.29
C SER A 65 -5.20 -15.63 -3.68
N ASN A 66 -4.99 -15.41 -2.37
CA ASN A 66 -5.48 -14.22 -1.68
C ASN A 66 -4.73 -12.97 -2.12
N ASP A 67 -3.43 -13.08 -2.36
CA ASP A 67 -2.59 -11.99 -2.84
C ASP A 67 -3.00 -11.57 -4.25
N LEU A 68 -3.24 -12.51 -5.15
CA LEU A 68 -3.74 -12.23 -6.50
C LEU A 68 -5.10 -11.54 -6.44
N LYS A 69 -6.01 -12.05 -5.61
CA LYS A 69 -7.32 -11.43 -5.39
C LYS A 69 -7.20 -9.99 -4.87
N ALA A 70 -6.31 -9.75 -3.91
CA ALA A 70 -6.03 -8.42 -3.39
C ALA A 70 -5.48 -7.49 -4.48
N VAL A 71 -4.56 -7.95 -5.33
CA VAL A 71 -4.04 -7.19 -6.46
C VAL A 71 -5.15 -6.80 -7.43
N PHE A 72 -6.03 -7.72 -7.80
CA PHE A 72 -7.15 -7.42 -8.70
C PHE A 72 -8.15 -6.43 -8.09
N GLN A 73 -8.52 -6.63 -6.83
CA GLN A 73 -9.42 -5.73 -6.12
C GLN A 73 -8.84 -4.31 -6.03
N LEU A 74 -7.56 -4.23 -5.69
CA LEU A 74 -6.86 -2.95 -5.57
C LEU A 74 -6.67 -2.26 -6.93
N SER A 75 -6.33 -3.02 -7.98
CA SER A 75 -6.22 -2.50 -9.35
C SER A 75 -7.54 -1.91 -9.84
N SER A 76 -8.64 -2.63 -9.62
CA SER A 76 -9.99 -2.17 -9.96
C SER A 76 -10.35 -0.90 -9.20
N TYR A 77 -10.05 -0.87 -7.91
CA TYR A 77 -10.26 0.30 -7.07
C TYR A 77 -9.45 1.51 -7.56
N PHE A 78 -8.18 1.32 -7.88
CA PHE A 78 -7.31 2.39 -8.38
C PHE A 78 -7.81 2.96 -9.72
N ARG A 79 -8.26 2.11 -10.63
CA ARG A 79 -8.84 2.55 -11.91
C ARG A 79 -10.13 3.32 -11.73
N LYS A 80 -11.03 2.83 -10.87
CA LYS A 80 -12.33 3.47 -10.59
C LYS A 80 -12.15 4.85 -9.96
N MET A 81 -11.27 4.96 -8.99
CA MET A 81 -11.05 6.19 -8.23
C MET A 81 -10.14 7.18 -8.94
N LYS A 82 -9.34 6.71 -9.91
CA LYS A 82 -8.36 7.52 -10.66
C LYS A 82 -7.39 8.26 -9.74
N PHE A 83 -6.68 7.49 -8.91
CA PHE A 83 -5.67 8.05 -8.02
C PHE A 83 -4.51 8.66 -8.79
N ASP A 84 -4.02 9.80 -8.33
CA ASP A 84 -2.82 10.45 -8.85
C ASP A 84 -1.55 9.84 -8.25
N ALA A 85 -1.63 9.37 -7.00
CA ALA A 85 -0.53 8.67 -6.33
C ALA A 85 -1.05 7.52 -5.46
N VAL A 86 -0.24 6.48 -5.34
CA VAL A 86 -0.39 5.42 -4.35
C VAL A 86 0.89 5.28 -3.54
N HIS A 87 0.74 5.03 -2.26
CA HIS A 87 1.85 4.95 -1.32
C HIS A 87 1.68 3.74 -0.41
N SER A 88 2.66 2.87 -0.38
CA SER A 88 2.63 1.67 0.44
C SER A 88 3.74 1.66 1.48
N VAL A 89 3.45 0.98 2.58
CA VAL A 89 4.38 0.75 3.69
C VAL A 89 4.30 -0.72 4.06
N THR A 90 5.38 -1.31 4.45
CA THR A 90 5.57 -2.74 4.74
C THR A 90 5.70 -3.63 3.49
N PRO A 91 6.49 -4.72 3.58
CA PRO A 91 6.81 -5.53 2.39
C PRO A 91 5.60 -6.14 1.69
N LYS A 92 4.64 -6.66 2.44
CA LYS A 92 3.46 -7.32 1.87
C LYS A 92 2.52 -6.34 1.17
N ALA A 93 2.17 -5.25 1.85
CA ALA A 93 1.36 -4.19 1.26
C ALA A 93 2.10 -3.54 0.07
N GLY A 94 3.43 -3.44 0.17
CA GLY A 94 4.30 -2.95 -0.90
C GLY A 94 4.18 -3.76 -2.18
N LEU A 95 4.25 -5.08 -2.08
CA LEU A 95 4.14 -5.97 -3.25
C LEU A 95 2.77 -5.85 -3.92
N VAL A 96 1.70 -5.95 -3.14
CA VAL A 96 0.33 -5.87 -3.65
C VAL A 96 0.05 -4.50 -4.26
N CYS A 97 0.45 -3.43 -3.58
CA CYS A 97 0.29 -2.06 -4.07
C CYS A 97 1.10 -1.77 -5.34
N ALA A 98 2.36 -2.22 -5.39
CA ALA A 98 3.22 -2.01 -6.55
C ALA A 98 2.66 -2.70 -7.80
N LEU A 99 2.23 -3.95 -7.68
CA LEU A 99 1.60 -4.70 -8.77
C LEU A 99 0.28 -4.04 -9.20
N ALA A 100 -0.60 -3.74 -8.25
CA ALA A 100 -1.89 -3.12 -8.54
C ALA A 100 -1.74 -1.72 -9.17
N GLY A 101 -0.84 -0.91 -8.65
CA GLY A 101 -0.55 0.43 -9.16
C GLY A 101 0.05 0.40 -10.57
N PHE A 102 0.92 -0.57 -10.84
CA PHE A 102 1.48 -0.78 -12.17
C PHE A 102 0.39 -1.21 -13.19
N ILE A 103 -0.43 -2.21 -12.84
CA ILE A 103 -1.55 -2.68 -13.68
C ILE A 103 -2.58 -1.57 -13.91
N ALA A 104 -2.90 -0.80 -12.88
CA ALA A 104 -3.84 0.32 -12.98
C ALA A 104 -3.25 1.57 -13.64
N ARG A 105 -1.95 1.57 -13.94
CA ARG A 105 -1.20 2.71 -14.50
C ARG A 105 -1.30 3.99 -13.67
N VAL A 106 -1.24 3.83 -12.34
CA VAL A 106 -1.17 4.99 -11.44
C VAL A 106 0.15 5.72 -11.69
N PRO A 107 0.13 7.05 -11.95
CA PRO A 107 1.33 7.76 -12.41
C PRO A 107 2.44 7.83 -11.34
N ILE A 108 2.08 8.01 -10.07
CA ILE A 108 3.04 8.08 -8.97
C ILE A 108 2.82 6.89 -8.04
N ARG A 109 3.85 6.06 -7.90
CA ARG A 109 3.83 4.87 -7.03
C ARG A 109 5.01 4.95 -6.09
N ILE A 110 4.73 5.04 -4.80
CA ILE A 110 5.72 5.25 -3.73
C ILE A 110 5.71 4.06 -2.80
N HIS A 111 6.88 3.60 -2.38
CA HIS A 111 7.03 2.59 -1.35
C HIS A 111 8.09 2.97 -0.33
N ILE A 112 7.80 2.79 0.95
CA ILE A 112 8.77 2.92 2.03
C ILE A 112 9.09 1.53 2.58
N PHE A 113 10.36 1.13 2.49
CA PHE A 113 10.86 -0.06 3.16
C PHE A 113 11.08 0.23 4.64
N THR A 114 10.23 -0.34 5.50
CA THR A 114 10.34 -0.21 6.96
C THR A 114 11.28 -1.23 7.60
N GLY A 115 11.74 -2.20 6.80
CA GLY A 115 12.65 -3.26 7.20
C GLY A 115 12.82 -4.27 6.07
N GLN A 116 13.96 -4.94 6.06
CA GLN A 116 14.27 -5.94 5.05
C GLN A 116 14.21 -7.34 5.67
N VAL A 117 13.07 -8.01 5.48
CA VAL A 117 12.82 -9.35 6.07
C VAL A 117 13.88 -10.38 5.65
N TRP A 118 14.44 -10.22 4.45
CA TRP A 118 15.50 -11.12 3.95
C TRP A 118 16.84 -10.96 4.67
N ALA A 119 17.07 -9.86 5.37
CA ALA A 119 18.35 -9.61 6.06
C ALA A 119 18.67 -10.68 7.11
N THR A 120 17.62 -11.19 7.80
CA THR A 120 17.74 -12.24 8.83
C THR A 120 17.52 -13.66 8.28
N ARG A 121 17.25 -13.81 6.98
CA ARG A 121 17.01 -15.12 6.36
C ARG A 121 18.25 -15.64 5.64
N ARG A 122 18.29 -16.96 5.41
CA ARG A 122 19.38 -17.64 4.72
C ARG A 122 18.85 -18.51 3.56
N GLY A 123 19.73 -18.91 2.65
CA GLY A 123 19.41 -19.81 1.55
C GLY A 123 18.39 -19.28 0.57
N ALA A 124 17.57 -20.18 0.02
CA ALA A 124 16.57 -19.88 -1.01
C ALA A 124 15.53 -18.82 -0.56
N MET A 125 15.14 -18.85 0.71
CA MET A 125 14.17 -17.87 1.24
C MET A 125 14.72 -16.44 1.19
N ARG A 126 15.99 -16.25 1.53
CA ARG A 126 16.66 -14.95 1.39
C ARG A 126 16.66 -14.47 -0.04
N PHE A 127 16.96 -15.35 -0.99
CA PHE A 127 16.97 -15.02 -2.42
C PHE A 127 15.57 -14.60 -2.91
N ILE A 128 14.54 -15.35 -2.55
CA ILE A 128 13.15 -15.06 -2.92
C ILE A 128 12.72 -13.70 -2.38
N LEU A 129 12.90 -13.45 -1.08
CA LEU A 129 12.49 -12.21 -0.44
C LEU A 129 13.25 -11.00 -1.00
N LYS A 130 14.55 -11.14 -1.25
CA LYS A 130 15.35 -10.10 -1.89
C LYS A 130 14.91 -9.82 -3.32
N SER A 131 14.49 -10.84 -4.06
CA SER A 131 13.96 -10.68 -5.41
C SER A 131 12.60 -9.97 -5.41
N LEU A 132 11.76 -10.23 -4.41
CA LEU A 132 10.49 -9.51 -4.21
C LEU A 132 10.73 -8.03 -3.90
N ASP A 133 11.67 -7.70 -3.02
CA ASP A 133 12.02 -6.30 -2.74
C ASP A 133 12.55 -5.57 -3.99
N ARG A 134 13.36 -6.25 -4.80
CA ARG A 134 13.81 -5.71 -6.09
C ARG A 134 12.65 -5.48 -7.07
N LEU A 135 11.68 -6.39 -7.10
CA LEU A 135 10.47 -6.23 -7.91
C LEU A 135 9.66 -5.03 -7.45
N ILE A 136 9.45 -4.89 -6.13
CA ILE A 136 8.78 -3.72 -5.54
C ILE A 136 9.48 -2.43 -5.97
N ALA A 137 10.80 -2.38 -5.81
CA ALA A 137 11.58 -1.20 -6.19
C ALA A 137 11.46 -0.87 -7.69
N LYS A 138 11.46 -1.90 -8.55
CA LYS A 138 11.35 -1.73 -10.01
C LYS A 138 9.97 -1.25 -10.46
N LEU A 139 8.91 -1.68 -9.78
CA LEU A 139 7.54 -1.33 -10.13
C LEU A 139 7.10 0.04 -9.59
N ASN A 140 7.78 0.56 -8.57
CA ASN A 140 7.49 1.88 -8.02
C ASN A 140 8.25 2.98 -8.79
N THR A 141 7.71 4.18 -8.75
CA THR A 141 8.36 5.37 -9.34
C THR A 141 9.30 6.04 -8.34
N HIS A 142 9.04 5.84 -7.05
CA HIS A 142 9.82 6.41 -5.93
C HIS A 142 9.94 5.39 -4.79
N ILE A 143 11.11 5.34 -4.16
CA ILE A 143 11.42 4.52 -3.00
C ILE A 143 11.87 5.43 -1.86
#